data_4f6810fbaca4e5c170b5ae14952a9348
#
_entry.id   4f6810fbaca4e5c170b5ae14952a9348
#
_cell.length_a   1.000
_cell.length_b   1.000
_cell.length_c   1.000
_cell.angle_alpha   90.00
_cell.angle_beta   90.00
_cell.angle_gamma   90.00
#
_symmetry.space_group_name_H-M   'P 1'
#
loop_
_entity.id
_entity.type
_entity.pdbx_description
1 polymer ?
#
loop_
_entity_poly.entity_id
_entity_poly.type
_entity_poly.pdbx_seq_one_letter_code
_entity_poly.pdbx_strand_id
1 'polypeptide(L)'
;MNGNYGDQIKSYRMKLGLTQSQVASELDVTPGYISNVENGRTAMSLRLLTYYAKIMHVTLDSLVGNIEPTYKTNALDNALIEEISKMSDEAKEKLLKTIRLWN
;
A
#
# COMPACT_ATOMS: atom_id res chain seq x y z
N MET A 1 3.59 2.34 19.33
CA MET A 1 3.65 2.53 18.65
C MET A 1 4.20 2.42 17.99
N ASN A 2 4.37 2.25 18.19
CA ASN A 2 4.73 2.38 17.55
C ASN A 2 4.58 2.30 16.40
N GLY A 3 3.78 2.48 16.07
CA GLY A 3 3.45 2.49 14.72
C GLY A 3 4.57 2.80 13.85
N ASN A 4 5.40 1.96 13.84
CA ASN A 4 6.62 2.24 13.17
C ASN A 4 6.54 1.74 11.75
N TYR A 5 6.01 2.57 10.89
CA TYR A 5 5.92 2.29 9.46
C TYR A 5 7.30 1.99 8.87
N GLY A 6 8.31 2.68 9.38
CA GLY A 6 9.68 2.46 8.93
C GLY A 6 10.16 1.04 9.18
N ASP A 7 9.82 0.48 10.32
CA ASP A 7 10.18 -0.91 10.65
C ASP A 7 9.50 -1.89 9.70
N GLN A 8 8.25 -1.64 9.33
CA GLN A 8 7.54 -2.49 8.39
C GLN A 8 8.19 -2.45 7.01
N ILE A 9 8.53 -1.26 6.54
CA ILE A 9 9.20 -1.09 5.24
C ILE A 9 10.58 -1.75 5.25
N LYS A 10 11.32 -1.59 6.34
CA LYS A 10 12.60 -2.26 6.50
C LYS A 10 12.45 -3.78 6.42
N SER A 11 11.43 -4.31 7.09
CA SER A 11 11.15 -5.74 7.07
C SER A 11 10.87 -6.24 5.66
N TYR A 12 10.06 -5.50 4.89
CA TYR A 12 9.77 -5.86 3.50
C TYR A 12 11.04 -5.85 2.66
N ARG A 13 11.87 -4.82 2.82
CA ARG A 13 13.13 -4.74 2.09
C ARG A 13 14.01 -5.95 2.37
N MET A 14 14.15 -6.30 3.64
CA MET A 14 14.99 -7.42 4.05
C MET A 14 14.46 -8.76 3.54
N LYS A 15 13.15 -8.95 3.58
CA LYS A 15 12.51 -10.16 3.04
C LYS A 15 12.73 -10.31 1.55
N LEU A 16 12.81 -9.20 0.84
CA LEU A 16 13.07 -9.20 -0.60
C LEU A 16 14.57 -9.34 -0.94
N GLY A 17 15.42 -9.35 0.09
CA GLY A 17 16.85 -9.48 -0.11
C GLY A 17 17.52 -8.24 -0.67
N LEU A 18 16.90 -7.07 -0.48
CA LEU A 18 17.40 -5.81 -1.02
C LEU A 18 18.17 -5.02 0.04
N THR A 19 19.22 -4.32 -0.39
CA THR A 19 19.95 -3.38 0.47
C THR A 19 19.31 -1.99 0.34
N GLN A 20 19.63 -1.14 1.33
CA GLN A 20 19.19 0.26 1.25
C GLN A 20 19.73 0.94 0.00
N SER A 21 20.97 0.64 -0.38
CA SER A 21 21.58 1.19 -1.58
C SER A 21 20.87 0.78 -2.86
N GLN A 22 20.43 -0.48 -2.91
CA GLN A 22 19.70 -0.98 -4.09
C GLN A 22 18.36 -0.27 -4.26
N VAL A 23 17.63 -0.12 -3.17
CA VAL A 23 16.34 0.59 -3.21
C VAL A 23 16.55 2.06 -3.57
N ALA A 24 17.56 2.67 -2.97
CA ALA A 24 17.89 4.07 -3.24
C ALA A 24 18.20 4.28 -4.72
N SER A 25 18.99 3.38 -5.29
CA SER A 25 19.36 3.45 -6.70
C SER A 25 18.14 3.36 -7.62
N GLU A 26 17.24 2.44 -7.31
CA GLU A 26 16.00 2.26 -8.10
C GLU A 26 15.11 3.48 -8.06
N LEU A 27 15.06 4.17 -6.93
CA LEU A 27 14.19 5.32 -6.73
C LEU A 27 14.88 6.66 -7.01
N ASP A 28 16.17 6.60 -7.37
CA ASP A 28 16.98 7.80 -7.61
C ASP A 28 16.99 8.73 -6.40
N VAL A 29 17.22 8.13 -5.23
CA VAL A 29 17.38 8.85 -3.97
C VAL A 29 18.65 8.36 -3.29
N THR A 30 19.00 8.94 -2.14
CA THR A 30 20.20 8.53 -1.41
C THR A 30 19.89 7.37 -0.46
N PRO A 31 20.89 6.53 -0.15
CA PRO A 31 20.74 5.51 0.90
C PRO A 31 20.39 6.13 2.24
N GLY A 32 20.90 7.33 2.53
CA GLY A 32 20.57 8.07 3.76
C GLY A 32 19.09 8.39 3.85
N TYR A 33 18.46 8.74 2.73
CA TYR A 33 17.02 8.95 2.71
C TYR A 33 16.26 7.68 3.10
N ILE A 34 16.66 6.55 2.52
CA ILE A 34 16.02 5.25 2.85
C ILE A 34 16.20 4.93 4.33
N SER A 35 17.42 5.14 4.84
CA SER A 35 17.70 4.91 6.25
C SER A 35 16.83 5.79 7.15
N ASN A 36 16.68 7.07 6.80
CA ASN A 36 15.86 7.99 7.58
C ASN A 36 14.39 7.60 7.59
N VAL A 37 13.87 7.12 6.46
CA VAL A 37 12.48 6.62 6.40
C VAL A 37 12.34 5.38 7.30
N GLU A 38 13.27 4.45 7.20
CA GLU A 38 13.20 3.20 7.98
C GLU A 38 13.35 3.45 9.47
N ASN A 39 14.05 4.50 9.87
CA ASN A 39 14.21 4.87 11.26
C ASN A 39 13.14 5.84 11.77
N GLY A 40 12.17 6.17 10.95
CA GLY A 40 11.05 7.02 11.35
C GLY A 40 11.39 8.50 11.43
N ARG A 41 12.54 8.92 10.90
CA ARG A 41 12.96 10.33 10.93
C ARG A 41 12.38 11.15 9.81
N THR A 42 11.99 10.50 8.73
CA THR A 42 11.44 11.12 7.54
C THR A 42 10.18 10.39 7.15
N ALA A 43 9.15 11.11 6.77
CA ALA A 43 7.89 10.52 6.33
C ALA A 43 8.09 9.72 5.04
N MET A 44 7.38 8.62 4.92
CA MET A 44 7.36 7.84 3.70
C MET A 44 6.68 8.60 2.58
N SER A 45 7.30 8.57 1.41
CA SER A 45 6.70 9.14 0.22
C SER A 45 5.77 8.12 -0.44
N LEU A 46 4.80 8.61 -1.17
CA LEU A 46 3.93 7.77 -1.99
C LEU A 46 4.75 6.97 -3.00
N ARG A 47 5.80 7.58 -3.53
CA ARG A 47 6.69 6.93 -4.49
C ARG A 47 7.36 5.69 -3.90
N LEU A 48 7.80 5.77 -2.65
CA LEU A 48 8.43 4.64 -1.96
C LEU A 48 7.39 3.53 -1.72
N LEU A 49 6.21 3.88 -1.25
CA LEU A 49 5.14 2.91 -1.03
C LEU A 49 4.72 2.23 -2.33
N THR A 50 4.60 2.99 -3.41
CA THR A 50 4.24 2.46 -4.73
C THR A 50 5.31 1.48 -5.23
N TYR A 51 6.58 1.81 -5.01
CA TYR A 51 7.69 0.93 -5.36
C TYR A 51 7.55 -0.44 -4.69
N TYR A 52 7.34 -0.45 -3.37
CA TYR A 52 7.20 -1.71 -2.64
C TYR A 52 5.95 -2.48 -3.05
N ALA A 53 4.83 -1.80 -3.24
CA ALA A 53 3.61 -2.45 -3.70
C ALA A 53 3.83 -3.15 -5.03
N LYS A 54 4.53 -2.50 -5.94
CA LYS A 54 4.81 -3.04 -7.28
C LYS A 54 5.69 -4.28 -7.21
N ILE A 55 6.81 -4.23 -6.48
CA ILE A 55 7.73 -5.37 -6.43
C ILE A 55 7.20 -6.52 -5.60
N MET A 56 6.29 -6.26 -4.68
CA MET A 56 5.66 -7.29 -3.85
C MET A 56 4.38 -7.84 -4.52
N HIS A 57 3.99 -7.30 -5.66
CA HIS A 57 2.79 -7.69 -6.40
C HIS A 57 1.51 -7.58 -5.57
N VAL A 58 1.42 -6.52 -4.80
CA VAL A 58 0.21 -6.19 -4.02
C VAL A 58 -0.28 -4.81 -4.41
N THR A 59 -1.51 -4.50 -4.04
CA THR A 59 -2.04 -3.16 -4.27
C THR A 59 -1.47 -2.20 -3.23
N LEU A 60 -1.46 -0.92 -3.56
CA LEU A 60 -1.04 0.11 -2.61
C LEU A 60 -1.94 0.09 -1.36
N ASP A 61 -3.24 -0.07 -1.56
CA ASP A 61 -4.20 -0.14 -0.45
C ASP A 61 -3.90 -1.31 0.48
N SER A 62 -3.58 -2.46 -0.10
CA SER A 62 -3.22 -3.65 0.68
C SER A 62 -1.96 -3.40 1.50
N LEU A 63 -0.95 -2.80 0.88
CA LEU A 63 0.31 -2.50 1.55
C LEU A 63 0.10 -1.53 2.72
N VAL A 64 -0.61 -0.45 2.48
CA VAL A 64 -0.88 0.55 3.52
C VAL A 64 -1.76 -0.05 4.63
N GLY A 65 -2.72 -0.88 4.28
CA GLY A 65 -3.56 -1.57 5.25
C GLY A 65 -2.78 -2.50 6.18
N ASN A 66 -1.71 -3.10 5.68
CA ASN A 66 -0.82 -3.93 6.49
C ASN A 66 0.06 -3.12 7.43
N ILE A 67 0.44 -1.91 7.00
CA ILE A 67 1.29 -1.00 7.78
C ILE A 67 0.46 -0.27 8.84
N GLU A 68 -0.73 0.19 8.44
CA GLU A 68 -1.61 0.97 9.30
C GLU A 68 -2.94 0.23 9.47
N PRO A 69 -3.13 -0.48 10.59
CA PRO A 69 -4.35 -1.27 10.79
C PRO A 69 -5.65 -0.46 10.70
N THR A 70 -5.62 0.80 11.12
CA THR A 70 -6.78 1.67 11.02
C THR A 70 -7.20 1.93 9.57
N TYR A 71 -6.21 2.00 8.69
CA TYR A 71 -6.45 2.19 7.26
C TYR A 71 -7.14 0.98 6.62
N LYS A 72 -6.99 -0.19 7.22
CA LYS A 72 -7.49 -1.44 6.65
C LYS A 72 -8.99 -1.40 6.34
N THR A 73 -9.77 -0.73 7.19
CA THR A 73 -11.20 -0.54 6.98
C THR A 73 -11.46 0.25 5.69
N ASN A 74 -10.70 1.33 5.50
CA ASN A 74 -10.83 2.15 4.29
C ASN A 74 -10.29 1.43 3.06
N ALA A 75 -9.26 0.59 3.24
CA ALA A 75 -8.71 -0.19 2.15
C ALA A 75 -9.73 -1.16 1.57
N LEU A 76 -10.58 -1.75 2.42
CA LEU A 76 -11.64 -2.64 1.95
C LEU A 76 -12.65 -1.88 1.10
N ASP A 77 -13.06 -0.70 1.55
CA ASP A 77 -13.96 0.17 0.78
C ASP A 77 -13.36 0.52 -0.58
N ASN A 78 -12.09 0.89 -0.59
CA ASN A 78 -11.40 1.24 -1.83
C ASN A 78 -11.26 0.06 -2.78
N ALA A 79 -11.00 -1.12 -2.24
CA ALA A 79 -10.93 -2.34 -3.04
C ALA A 79 -12.27 -2.65 -3.69
N LEU A 80 -13.36 -2.45 -2.97
CA LEU A 80 -14.71 -2.64 -3.50
C LEU A 80 -15.01 -1.63 -4.61
N ILE A 81 -14.66 -0.37 -4.39
CA ILE A 81 -14.85 0.69 -5.38
C ILE A 81 -14.07 0.36 -6.66
N GLU A 82 -12.82 -0.10 -6.52
CA GLU A 82 -12.00 -0.47 -7.66
C GLU A 82 -12.64 -1.59 -8.47
N GLU A 83 -13.12 -2.64 -7.82
CA GLU A 83 -13.78 -3.75 -8.51
C GLU A 83 -15.05 -3.30 -9.20
N ILE A 84 -15.84 -2.46 -8.53
CA ILE A 84 -17.06 -1.91 -9.10
C ILE A 84 -16.75 -1.07 -10.34
N SER A 85 -15.66 -0.29 -10.31
CA SER A 85 -15.30 0.58 -11.43
C SER A 85 -14.99 -0.18 -12.72
N LYS A 86 -14.61 -1.46 -12.60
CA LYS A 86 -14.31 -2.32 -13.75
C LYS A 86 -15.57 -2.93 -14.37
N MET A 87 -16.70 -2.83 -13.70
CA MET A 87 -17.94 -3.46 -14.13
C MET A 87 -18.65 -2.61 -15.17
N SER A 88 -19.46 -3.28 -16.02
CA SER A 88 -20.34 -2.56 -16.94
C SER A 88 -21.45 -1.87 -16.15
N ASP A 89 -22.09 -0.87 -16.77
CA ASP A 89 -23.21 -0.17 -16.14
C ASP A 89 -24.35 -1.13 -15.80
N GLU A 90 -24.62 -2.09 -16.69
CA GLU A 90 -25.65 -3.11 -16.46
C GLU A 90 -25.33 -3.94 -15.22
N ALA A 91 -24.06 -4.38 -15.08
CA ALA A 91 -23.64 -5.16 -13.91
C ALA A 91 -23.72 -4.33 -12.63
N LYS A 92 -23.36 -3.04 -12.70
CA LYS A 92 -23.47 -2.15 -11.55
C LYS A 92 -24.91 -1.99 -11.09
N GLU A 93 -25.85 -1.88 -12.04
CA GLU A 93 -27.27 -1.78 -11.69
C GLU A 93 -27.78 -3.04 -10.99
N LYS A 94 -27.38 -4.20 -11.48
CA LYS A 94 -27.75 -5.47 -10.86
C LYS A 94 -27.19 -5.59 -9.44
N LEU A 95 -25.93 -5.20 -9.27
CA LEU A 95 -25.31 -5.22 -7.95
C LEU A 95 -26.02 -4.27 -6.99
N LEU A 96 -26.34 -3.07 -7.44
CA LEU A 96 -27.02 -2.07 -6.62
C LEU A 96 -28.38 -2.57 -6.15
N LYS A 97 -29.14 -3.19 -7.05
CA LYS A 97 -30.44 -3.77 -6.70
C LYS A 97 -30.29 -4.86 -5.65
N THR A 98 -29.28 -5.73 -5.81
CA THR A 98 -29.00 -6.81 -4.87
C THR A 98 -28.67 -6.25 -3.48
N ILE A 99 -27.80 -5.23 -3.42
CA ILE A 99 -27.42 -4.61 -2.16
C ILE A 99 -28.63 -3.99 -1.46
N ARG A 100 -29.49 -3.33 -2.20
CA ARG A 100 -30.69 -2.69 -1.65
C ARG A 100 -31.67 -3.70 -1.07
N LEU A 101 -31.68 -4.92 -1.59
CA LEU A 101 -32.52 -5.99 -1.06
C LEU A 101 -32.04 -6.49 0.30
N TRP A 102 -30.77 -6.32 0.60
CA TRP A 102 -30.20 -6.76 1.87
C TRP A 102 -30.48 -5.79 3.02
N ASN A 103 -30.86 -4.57 2.69
CA ASN A 103 -31.16 -3.54 3.69
C ASN A 103 -32.69 -3.37 3.86
#